data_55ce69d4527f01f80787f0ef82bbeda0
#
_entry.id   55ce69d4527f01f80787f0ef82bbeda0
#
_cell.length_a   1.000
_cell.length_b   1.000
_cell.length_c   1.000
_cell.angle_alpha   90.00
_cell.angle_beta   90.00
_cell.angle_gamma   90.00
#
_symmetry.space_group_name_H-M   'P 1'
#
loop_
_entity.id
_entity.type
_entity.pdbx_description
1 polymer ?
#
loop_
_entity_poly.entity_id
_entity_poly.type
_entity_poly.pdbx_seq_one_letter_code
_entity_poly.pdbx_strand_id
1 'polypeptide(L)'
;SVDSLFTDSSITKKREYKPKRIVQYDSANYPKRAKRQFTKTIRDTVYLFRDSFPPRQPKYEEGTIVNLNTTDTTELKMIPGIGSAIARLIVGYRQQLGGYSHIEQLKEINLDAEKLSSWFVIDSTQIAPFNINQIGINRLRNHPYLNFYQAKVIVEHRRKHGNIRSLKQLSLYEEFSETDLARLSPYVCFE
;
A
#
# COMPACT_ATOMS: atom_id res chain seq x y z
N SER A 1 -24.20 9.18 -63.54
CA SER A 1 -24.75 7.87 -63.22
C SER A 1 -23.70 7.09 -62.50
N VAL A 2 -23.81 6.90 -61.25
CA VAL A 2 -24.03 5.67 -60.46
C VAL A 2 -23.96 6.03 -58.99
N ASP A 3 -25.16 6.12 -58.44
CA ASP A 3 -25.41 5.95 -57.02
C ASP A 3 -25.26 4.48 -56.68
N SER A 4 -24.69 4.18 -55.52
CA SER A 4 -25.12 3.02 -54.71
C SER A 4 -24.34 3.01 -53.37
N LEU A 5 -25.01 3.37 -52.29
CA LEU A 5 -25.41 2.43 -51.26
C LEU A 5 -24.27 1.90 -50.36
N PHE A 6 -24.11 2.54 -49.24
CA PHE A 6 -23.76 1.82 -47.99
C PHE A 6 -24.64 2.35 -46.86
N THR A 7 -25.79 1.72 -46.69
CA THR A 7 -26.55 1.79 -45.44
C THR A 7 -26.02 0.69 -44.50
N ASP A 8 -25.21 1.05 -43.58
CA ASP A 8 -24.88 0.15 -42.46
C ASP A 8 -25.70 0.53 -41.23
N SER A 9 -26.82 -0.14 -41.10
CA SER A 9 -27.72 -0.04 -39.97
C SER A 9 -27.27 -1.02 -38.89
N SER A 10 -26.28 -0.64 -38.10
CA SER A 10 -25.99 -1.33 -36.85
C SER A 10 -27.04 -0.98 -35.79
N ILE A 11 -28.06 -1.82 -35.73
CA ILE A 11 -29.12 -1.78 -34.74
C ILE A 11 -28.50 -2.06 -33.35
N THR A 12 -28.23 -1.02 -32.59
CA THR A 12 -27.94 -1.12 -31.16
C THR A 12 -29.21 -1.56 -30.44
N LYS A 13 -29.32 -2.86 -30.13
CA LYS A 13 -30.36 -3.40 -29.25
C LYS A 13 -30.21 -2.73 -27.86
N LYS A 14 -31.02 -1.71 -27.62
CA LYS A 14 -31.25 -1.18 -26.26
C LYS A 14 -31.84 -2.34 -25.44
N ARG A 15 -31.10 -2.77 -24.41
CA ARG A 15 -31.63 -3.67 -23.40
C ARG A 15 -32.76 -2.97 -22.68
N GLU A 16 -33.99 -3.42 -22.91
CA GLU A 16 -35.16 -3.00 -22.13
C GLU A 16 -34.94 -3.35 -20.65
N TYR A 17 -34.91 -2.35 -19.83
CA TYR A 17 -34.89 -2.50 -18.37
C TYR A 17 -36.30 -2.97 -17.94
N LYS A 18 -36.43 -4.26 -17.62
CA LYS A 18 -37.65 -4.78 -16.99
C LYS A 18 -37.56 -4.42 -15.48
N PRO A 19 -38.49 -3.57 -14.97
CA PRO A 19 -38.49 -3.26 -13.54
C PRO A 19 -38.74 -4.54 -12.75
N LYS A 20 -37.92 -4.80 -11.75
CA LYS A 20 -38.11 -5.92 -10.81
C LYS A 20 -39.48 -5.73 -10.13
N ARG A 21 -40.30 -6.79 -10.17
CA ARG A 21 -41.59 -6.86 -9.49
C ARG A 21 -41.38 -6.40 -8.03
N ILE A 22 -42.01 -5.30 -7.66
CA ILE A 22 -42.13 -4.89 -6.27
C ILE A 22 -43.03 -5.92 -5.62
N VAL A 23 -42.43 -6.79 -4.80
CA VAL A 23 -43.20 -7.69 -3.94
C VAL A 23 -43.75 -6.79 -2.82
N GLN A 24 -45.04 -6.50 -2.87
CA GLN A 24 -45.74 -5.86 -1.77
C GLN A 24 -45.77 -6.86 -0.62
N TYR A 25 -44.93 -6.62 0.37
CA TYR A 25 -44.99 -7.37 1.62
C TYR A 25 -46.14 -6.86 2.47
N ASP A 26 -47.12 -7.72 2.69
CA ASP A 26 -48.25 -7.47 3.56
C ASP A 26 -47.72 -7.31 5.00
N SER A 27 -47.76 -6.10 5.54
CA SER A 27 -47.25 -5.77 6.87
C SER A 27 -48.07 -6.43 8.01
N ALA A 28 -49.19 -7.07 7.69
CA ALA A 28 -50.06 -7.72 8.67
C ALA A 28 -49.57 -9.13 9.10
N ASN A 29 -48.65 -9.73 8.37
CA ASN A 29 -48.26 -11.14 8.59
C ASN A 29 -46.80 -11.33 9.04
N TYR A 30 -46.16 -10.27 9.54
CA TYR A 30 -44.89 -10.44 10.23
C TYR A 30 -45.16 -10.99 11.65
N PRO A 31 -44.61 -12.18 12.01
CA PRO A 31 -44.66 -12.63 13.39
C PRO A 31 -43.96 -11.56 14.21
N LYS A 32 -44.72 -10.93 15.11
CA LYS A 32 -44.21 -9.95 16.09
C LYS A 32 -43.08 -10.67 16.85
N ARG A 33 -41.87 -10.46 16.40
CA ARG A 33 -40.67 -11.00 17.06
C ARG A 33 -40.76 -10.61 18.52
N ALA A 34 -40.93 -11.58 19.40
CA ALA A 34 -40.96 -11.37 20.83
C ALA A 34 -39.81 -10.41 21.17
N LYS A 35 -40.15 -9.30 21.84
CA LYS A 35 -39.14 -8.37 22.36
C LYS A 35 -38.27 -9.18 23.34
N ARG A 36 -37.23 -9.80 22.83
CA ARG A 36 -36.20 -10.38 23.67
C ARG A 36 -35.68 -9.25 24.53
N GLN A 37 -35.68 -9.49 25.83
CA GLN A 37 -35.10 -8.60 26.83
C GLN A 37 -33.58 -8.53 26.60
N PHE A 38 -33.18 -7.75 25.57
CA PHE A 38 -31.78 -7.62 25.15
C PHE A 38 -30.98 -6.66 26.04
N THR A 39 -31.69 -5.94 26.92
CA THR A 39 -31.08 -4.86 27.70
C THR A 39 -30.23 -5.32 28.88
N LYS A 40 -30.43 -6.54 29.38
CA LYS A 40 -29.66 -7.04 30.52
C LYS A 40 -28.37 -7.75 30.09
N THR A 41 -28.43 -8.47 28.97
CA THR A 41 -27.28 -9.22 28.44
C THR A 41 -26.18 -8.33 27.88
N ILE A 42 -26.53 -7.17 27.29
CA ILE A 42 -25.53 -6.25 26.73
C ILE A 42 -24.72 -5.57 27.83
N ARG A 43 -25.34 -5.23 28.98
CA ARG A 43 -24.61 -4.61 30.08
C ARG A 43 -23.59 -5.59 30.69
N ASP A 44 -23.97 -6.84 30.88
CA ASP A 44 -23.09 -7.85 31.47
C ASP A 44 -21.97 -8.24 30.50
N THR A 45 -22.24 -8.29 29.20
CA THR A 45 -21.22 -8.59 28.19
C THR A 45 -20.19 -7.44 28.07
N VAL A 46 -20.62 -6.17 28.17
CA VAL A 46 -19.71 -5.02 28.13
C VAL A 46 -18.80 -4.98 29.36
N TYR A 47 -19.29 -5.38 30.54
CA TYR A 47 -18.45 -5.45 31.74
C TYR A 47 -17.46 -6.62 31.70
N LEU A 48 -17.84 -7.79 31.16
CA LEU A 48 -16.95 -8.92 31.00
C LEU A 48 -15.81 -8.65 29.99
N PHE A 49 -16.06 -7.87 28.94
CA PHE A 49 -15.03 -7.46 27.99
C PHE A 49 -14.12 -6.36 28.52
N ARG A 50 -14.55 -5.58 29.51
CA ARG A 50 -13.74 -4.48 30.04
C ARG A 50 -12.59 -4.95 30.91
N ASP A 51 -12.75 -6.09 31.58
CA ASP A 51 -11.71 -6.70 32.41
C ASP A 51 -10.79 -7.67 31.64
N SER A 52 -11.12 -7.97 30.37
CA SER A 52 -10.38 -8.91 29.52
C SER A 52 -9.46 -8.23 28.48
N PHE A 53 -9.34 -6.90 28.47
CA PHE A 53 -8.32 -6.26 27.65
C PHE A 53 -6.94 -6.63 28.19
N PRO A 54 -6.07 -7.21 27.34
CA PRO A 54 -4.72 -7.48 27.77
C PRO A 54 -4.09 -6.20 28.30
N PRO A 55 -3.29 -6.27 29.37
CA PRO A 55 -2.65 -5.08 29.94
C PRO A 55 -1.92 -4.33 28.83
N ARG A 56 -2.05 -3.00 28.84
CA ARG A 56 -1.36 -2.15 27.85
C ARG A 56 0.14 -2.46 27.97
N GLN A 57 0.74 -2.82 26.85
CA GLN A 57 2.19 -3.03 26.82
C GLN A 57 2.90 -1.75 27.27
N PRO A 58 3.97 -1.86 28.08
CA PRO A 58 4.75 -0.71 28.48
C PRO A 58 5.25 0.03 27.23
N LYS A 59 5.33 1.35 27.32
CA LYS A 59 5.90 2.19 26.27
C LYS A 59 7.35 2.47 26.58
N TYR A 60 8.14 2.69 25.53
CA TYR A 60 9.52 3.17 25.70
C TYR A 60 9.55 4.54 26.35
N GLU A 61 10.57 4.77 27.14
CA GLU A 61 10.89 6.08 27.72
C GLU A 61 11.50 7.00 26.65
N GLU A 62 11.33 8.30 26.84
CA GLU A 62 11.95 9.31 25.97
C GLU A 62 13.47 9.14 25.93
N GLY A 63 14.05 9.22 24.74
CA GLY A 63 15.47 8.97 24.50
C GLY A 63 15.81 7.55 24.06
N THR A 64 14.84 6.61 24.05
CA THR A 64 15.06 5.30 23.44
C THR A 64 15.10 5.42 21.93
N ILE A 65 16.20 4.96 21.31
CA ILE A 65 16.40 5.00 19.87
C ILE A 65 16.35 3.58 19.31
N VAL A 66 15.57 3.34 18.28
CA VAL A 66 15.45 2.05 17.60
C VAL A 66 15.83 2.18 16.12
N ASN A 67 16.41 1.12 15.56
CA ASN A 67 16.76 1.11 14.13
C ASN A 67 15.52 0.81 13.29
N LEU A 68 15.13 1.76 12.42
CA LEU A 68 13.94 1.67 11.59
C LEU A 68 14.00 0.50 10.60
N ASN A 69 15.20 0.08 10.19
CA ASN A 69 15.41 -0.99 9.22
C ASN A 69 15.35 -2.41 9.83
N THR A 70 15.59 -2.56 11.13
CA THR A 70 15.61 -3.87 11.80
C THR A 70 14.42 -4.11 12.70
N THR A 71 13.85 -3.04 13.27
CA THR A 71 12.75 -3.08 14.25
C THR A 71 11.51 -3.81 13.72
N ASP A 72 10.91 -4.63 14.56
CA ASP A 72 9.67 -5.35 14.25
C ASP A 72 8.40 -4.57 14.67
N THR A 73 7.23 -5.14 14.33
CA THR A 73 5.95 -4.51 14.70
C THR A 73 5.70 -4.50 16.21
N THR A 74 6.36 -5.35 16.99
CA THR A 74 6.20 -5.43 18.44
C THR A 74 6.96 -4.30 19.11
N GLU A 75 8.21 -4.11 18.73
CA GLU A 75 9.04 -2.99 19.19
C GLU A 75 8.48 -1.64 18.77
N LEU A 76 8.07 -1.51 17.52
CA LEU A 76 7.43 -0.27 17.02
C LEU A 76 6.21 0.13 17.86
N LYS A 77 5.40 -0.84 18.31
CA LYS A 77 4.25 -0.55 19.18
C LYS A 77 4.64 -0.04 20.57
N MET A 78 5.87 -0.23 21.01
CA MET A 78 6.34 0.30 22.27
C MET A 78 6.67 1.80 22.18
N ILE A 79 6.82 2.35 20.98
CA ILE A 79 7.01 3.79 20.77
C ILE A 79 5.68 4.53 21.06
N PRO A 80 5.69 5.62 21.84
CA PRO A 80 4.51 6.46 22.04
C PRO A 80 3.94 6.97 20.70
N GLY A 81 2.63 6.91 20.53
CA GLY A 81 1.97 7.32 19.28
C GLY A 81 1.92 6.24 18.18
N ILE A 82 2.72 5.19 18.25
CA ILE A 82 2.68 4.10 17.27
C ILE A 82 1.78 2.97 17.77
N GLY A 83 0.68 2.74 17.04
CA GLY A 83 -0.23 1.62 17.24
C GLY A 83 0.02 0.50 16.23
N SER A 84 -0.73 -0.60 16.36
CA SER A 84 -0.58 -1.78 15.49
C SER A 84 -0.77 -1.49 13.99
N ALA A 85 -1.63 -0.53 13.63
CA ALA A 85 -1.87 -0.15 12.24
C ALA A 85 -0.64 0.58 11.67
N ILE A 86 -0.11 1.57 12.42
CA ILE A 86 1.07 2.34 12.02
C ILE A 86 2.31 1.44 11.95
N ALA A 87 2.51 0.57 12.95
CA ALA A 87 3.62 -0.38 12.95
C ALA A 87 3.62 -1.29 11.70
N ARG A 88 2.45 -1.82 11.32
CA ARG A 88 2.31 -2.62 10.09
C ARG A 88 2.56 -1.81 8.82
N LEU A 89 2.12 -0.55 8.80
CA LEU A 89 2.35 0.36 7.68
C LEU A 89 3.85 0.64 7.49
N ILE A 90 4.57 0.94 8.57
CA ILE A 90 6.02 1.16 8.55
C ILE A 90 6.75 -0.08 8.03
N VAL A 91 6.47 -1.26 8.59
CA VAL A 91 7.12 -2.51 8.19
C VAL A 91 6.76 -2.90 6.76
N GLY A 92 5.50 -2.73 6.36
CA GLY A 92 5.06 -3.01 5.00
C GLY A 92 5.73 -2.12 3.96
N TYR A 93 5.83 -0.82 4.25
CA TYR A 93 6.50 0.12 3.35
C TYR A 93 8.02 -0.14 3.28
N ARG A 94 8.65 -0.47 4.41
CA ARG A 94 10.04 -0.92 4.45
C ARG A 94 10.29 -2.12 3.53
N GLN A 95 9.39 -3.10 3.54
CA GLN A 95 9.51 -4.29 2.68
C GLN A 95 9.36 -3.95 1.19
N GLN A 96 8.52 -2.97 0.85
CA GLN A 96 8.36 -2.52 -0.54
C GLN A 96 9.57 -1.74 -1.03
N LEU A 97 10.17 -0.90 -0.18
CA LEU A 97 11.39 -0.15 -0.50
C LEU A 97 12.64 -1.03 -0.56
N GLY A 98 12.71 -2.09 0.27
CA GLY A 98 13.94 -2.81 0.57
C GLY A 98 14.73 -2.24 1.74
N GLY A 99 14.16 -1.27 2.46
CA GLY A 99 14.74 -0.57 3.60
C GLY A 99 14.56 0.94 3.49
N TYR A 100 14.61 1.64 4.61
CA TYR A 100 14.60 3.11 4.63
C TYR A 100 16.01 3.64 4.43
N SER A 101 16.18 4.63 3.57
CA SER A 101 17.45 5.36 3.40
C SER A 101 17.51 6.64 4.22
N HIS A 102 16.36 7.26 4.52
CA HIS A 102 16.25 8.46 5.33
C HIS A 102 14.86 8.56 5.99
N ILE A 103 14.81 9.30 7.09
CA ILE A 103 13.62 9.36 7.96
C ILE A 103 12.43 10.05 7.27
N GLU A 104 12.69 10.97 6.36
CA GLU A 104 11.67 11.72 5.62
C GLU A 104 10.77 10.82 4.79
N GLN A 105 11.20 9.60 4.46
CA GLN A 105 10.38 8.62 3.76
C GLN A 105 9.14 8.19 4.56
N LEU A 106 9.10 8.42 5.86
CA LEU A 106 7.90 8.23 6.66
C LEU A 106 6.78 9.20 6.25
N LYS A 107 7.10 10.37 5.70
CA LYS A 107 6.10 11.30 5.17
C LYS A 107 5.35 10.73 3.95
N GLU A 108 5.96 9.83 3.20
CA GLU A 108 5.35 9.17 2.03
C GLU A 108 4.20 8.22 2.41
N ILE A 109 4.20 7.76 3.66
CA ILE A 109 3.12 6.96 4.25
C ILE A 109 2.27 7.77 5.24
N ASN A 110 2.25 9.10 5.08
CA ASN A 110 1.47 10.05 5.87
C ASN A 110 1.79 10.02 7.39
N LEU A 111 3.04 9.75 7.75
CA LEU A 111 3.50 9.85 9.13
C LEU A 111 4.30 11.13 9.33
N ASP A 112 4.20 11.68 10.54
CA ASP A 112 4.96 12.86 10.95
C ASP A 112 6.41 12.46 11.27
N ALA A 113 7.28 12.56 10.26
CA ALA A 113 8.68 12.19 10.39
C ALA A 113 9.41 13.05 11.43
N GLU A 114 9.01 14.30 11.62
CA GLU A 114 9.66 15.21 12.59
C GLU A 114 9.43 14.76 14.02
N LYS A 115 8.19 14.39 14.37
CA LYS A 115 7.86 13.84 15.70
C LYS A 115 8.47 12.48 15.96
N LEU A 116 8.67 11.69 14.91
CA LEU A 116 9.19 10.34 15.03
C LEU A 116 10.71 10.28 14.91
N SER A 117 11.36 11.35 14.43
CA SER A 117 12.81 11.38 14.22
C SER A 117 13.62 11.10 15.48
N SER A 118 13.14 11.55 16.65
CA SER A 118 13.82 11.32 17.93
C SER A 118 13.84 9.84 18.36
N TRP A 119 12.98 9.00 17.78
CA TRP A 119 12.86 7.59 18.12
C TRP A 119 13.61 6.65 17.17
N PHE A 120 14.07 7.16 16.02
CA PHE A 120 14.61 6.32 14.96
C PHE A 120 16.05 6.69 14.58
N VAL A 121 16.84 5.66 14.38
CA VAL A 121 18.07 5.71 13.60
C VAL A 121 17.90 4.88 12.35
N ILE A 122 18.59 5.26 11.27
CA ILE A 122 18.60 4.53 10.02
C ILE A 122 20.01 4.04 9.76
N ASP A 123 20.14 2.72 9.63
CA ASP A 123 21.33 2.09 9.14
C ASP A 123 21.13 1.73 7.67
N SER A 124 21.76 2.50 6.79
CA SER A 124 21.65 2.29 5.33
C SER A 124 22.30 1.00 4.84
N THR A 125 23.17 0.37 5.64
CA THR A 125 23.78 -0.94 5.32
C THR A 125 22.73 -2.07 5.31
N GLN A 126 21.60 -1.85 5.96
CA GLN A 126 20.47 -2.79 6.02
C GLN A 126 19.51 -2.69 4.84
N ILE A 127 19.77 -1.78 3.89
CA ILE A 127 19.00 -1.73 2.65
C ILE A 127 19.36 -2.94 1.80
N ALA A 128 18.32 -3.65 1.32
CA ALA A 128 18.48 -4.78 0.41
C ALA A 128 18.21 -4.31 -1.03
N PRO A 129 19.24 -3.93 -1.80
CA PRO A 129 19.05 -3.49 -3.17
C PRO A 129 18.61 -4.65 -4.05
N PHE A 130 17.78 -4.37 -5.04
CA PHE A 130 17.40 -5.35 -6.04
C PHE A 130 18.26 -5.25 -7.30
N ASN A 131 18.53 -6.37 -7.92
CA ASN A 131 19.26 -6.40 -9.19
C ASN A 131 18.32 -5.99 -10.32
N ILE A 132 18.57 -4.80 -10.89
CA ILE A 132 17.76 -4.24 -11.97
C ILE A 132 17.79 -5.09 -13.25
N ASN A 133 18.80 -5.94 -13.41
CA ASN A 133 18.96 -6.80 -14.59
C ASN A 133 18.21 -8.13 -14.49
N GLN A 134 17.94 -8.60 -13.28
CA GLN A 134 17.31 -9.90 -13.04
C GLN A 134 15.82 -9.81 -12.71
N ILE A 135 15.41 -8.73 -12.08
CA ILE A 135 14.05 -8.58 -11.56
C ILE A 135 13.02 -8.44 -12.68
N GLY A 136 11.87 -9.11 -12.52
CA GLY A 136 10.76 -9.05 -13.48
C GLY A 136 9.90 -7.79 -13.33
N ILE A 137 9.14 -7.46 -14.39
CA ILE A 137 8.30 -6.23 -14.45
C ILE A 137 7.30 -6.13 -13.28
N ASN A 138 6.74 -7.24 -12.82
CA ASN A 138 5.79 -7.23 -11.72
C ASN A 138 6.42 -6.81 -10.38
N ARG A 139 7.65 -7.21 -10.13
CA ARG A 139 8.38 -6.78 -8.94
C ARG A 139 8.88 -5.34 -9.08
N LEU A 140 9.34 -4.93 -10.26
CA LEU A 140 9.74 -3.54 -10.53
C LEU A 140 8.58 -2.58 -10.23
N ARG A 141 7.39 -2.83 -10.77
CA ARG A 141 6.22 -1.96 -10.56
C ARG A 141 5.68 -1.94 -9.12
N ASN A 142 6.05 -2.91 -8.29
CA ASN A 142 5.67 -2.95 -6.88
C ASN A 142 6.59 -2.08 -6.00
N HIS A 143 7.72 -1.62 -6.54
CA HIS A 143 8.60 -0.71 -5.83
C HIS A 143 7.98 0.69 -5.79
N PRO A 144 7.92 1.38 -4.62
CA PRO A 144 7.25 2.68 -4.48
C PRO A 144 7.75 3.77 -5.44
N TYR A 145 9.03 3.69 -5.84
CA TYR A 145 9.68 4.67 -6.72
C TYR A 145 9.67 4.29 -8.20
N LEU A 146 8.94 3.27 -8.58
CA LEU A 146 8.80 2.87 -9.98
C LEU A 146 7.33 2.76 -10.37
N ASN A 147 6.94 3.49 -11.40
CA ASN A 147 5.63 3.32 -12.01
C ASN A 147 5.67 2.25 -13.11
N PHE A 148 4.51 1.91 -13.67
CA PHE A 148 4.39 0.90 -14.71
C PHE A 148 5.19 1.23 -15.97
N TYR A 149 5.21 2.49 -16.39
CA TYR A 149 5.91 2.92 -17.61
C TYR A 149 7.42 2.83 -17.43
N GLN A 150 7.94 3.28 -16.29
CA GLN A 150 9.34 3.14 -15.91
C GLN A 150 9.78 1.68 -15.84
N ALA A 151 8.98 0.82 -15.21
CA ALA A 151 9.25 -0.61 -15.19
C ALA A 151 9.28 -1.24 -16.58
N LYS A 152 8.40 -0.81 -17.48
CA LYS A 152 8.37 -1.23 -18.89
C LYS A 152 9.63 -0.79 -19.62
N VAL A 153 10.04 0.47 -19.47
CA VAL A 153 11.27 1.01 -20.07
C VAL A 153 12.49 0.21 -19.62
N ILE A 154 12.63 -0.12 -18.34
CA ILE A 154 13.73 -0.96 -17.83
C ILE A 154 13.76 -2.30 -18.54
N VAL A 155 12.64 -2.98 -18.65
CA VAL A 155 12.56 -4.31 -19.29
C VAL A 155 12.83 -4.21 -20.80
N GLU A 156 12.33 -3.18 -21.48
CA GLU A 156 12.59 -2.98 -22.91
C GLU A 156 14.05 -2.59 -23.19
N HIS A 157 14.66 -1.77 -22.34
CA HIS A 157 16.08 -1.44 -22.44
C HIS A 157 16.93 -2.71 -22.37
N ARG A 158 16.68 -3.56 -21.36
CA ARG A 158 17.42 -4.83 -21.22
C ARG A 158 17.28 -5.74 -22.44
N ARG A 159 16.08 -5.77 -23.03
CA ARG A 159 15.82 -6.57 -24.23
C ARG A 159 16.55 -6.05 -25.47
N LYS A 160 16.65 -4.73 -25.62
CA LYS A 160 17.20 -4.07 -26.81
C LYS A 160 18.70 -3.82 -26.73
N HIS A 161 19.18 -3.45 -25.54
CA HIS A 161 20.55 -2.96 -25.33
C HIS A 161 21.37 -3.84 -24.37
N GLY A 162 20.76 -4.89 -23.81
CA GLY A 162 21.41 -5.74 -22.82
C GLY A 162 21.35 -5.17 -21.41
N ASN A 163 22.24 -5.64 -20.55
CA ASN A 163 22.25 -5.28 -19.13
C ASN A 163 22.50 -3.79 -18.91
N ILE A 164 21.71 -3.21 -18.00
CA ILE A 164 21.90 -1.85 -17.51
C ILE A 164 23.13 -1.86 -16.58
N ARG A 165 24.06 -0.96 -16.81
CA ARG A 165 25.31 -0.85 -16.03
C ARG A 165 25.31 0.34 -15.07
N SER A 166 24.41 1.32 -15.30
CA SER A 166 24.27 2.49 -14.45
C SER A 166 22.90 3.14 -14.66
N LEU A 167 22.39 3.84 -13.64
CA LEU A 167 21.15 4.59 -13.73
C LEU A 167 21.22 5.72 -14.79
N LYS A 168 22.41 6.22 -15.13
CA LYS A 168 22.61 7.20 -16.21
C LYS A 168 22.08 6.74 -17.57
N GLN A 169 22.03 5.43 -17.82
CA GLN A 169 21.45 4.92 -19.07
C GLN A 169 19.93 5.11 -19.12
N LEU A 170 19.27 5.16 -17.97
CA LEU A 170 17.84 5.41 -17.86
C LEU A 170 17.47 6.88 -17.96
N SER A 171 18.39 7.80 -17.67
CA SER A 171 18.15 9.25 -17.84
C SER A 171 17.96 9.69 -19.30
N LEU A 172 18.24 8.79 -20.25
CA LEU A 172 17.98 9.02 -21.67
C LEU A 172 16.50 8.87 -22.06
N TYR A 173 15.68 8.35 -21.14
CA TYR A 173 14.25 8.13 -21.36
C TYR A 173 13.42 9.18 -20.63
N GLU A 174 12.41 9.71 -21.31
CA GLU A 174 11.53 10.76 -20.78
C GLU A 174 10.75 10.34 -19.52
N GLU A 175 10.58 9.02 -19.32
CA GLU A 175 9.90 8.47 -18.16
C GLU A 175 10.70 8.61 -16.86
N PHE A 176 11.97 8.95 -16.92
CA PHE A 176 12.83 9.08 -15.74
C PHE A 176 13.34 10.51 -15.57
N SER A 177 12.90 11.15 -14.50
CA SER A 177 13.49 12.41 -14.06
C SER A 177 14.77 12.16 -13.24
N GLU A 178 15.61 13.18 -13.11
CA GLU A 178 16.79 13.09 -12.24
C GLU A 178 16.42 12.80 -10.77
N THR A 179 15.30 13.34 -10.32
CA THR A 179 14.77 13.12 -8.97
C THR A 179 14.34 11.65 -8.76
N ASP A 180 13.72 11.02 -9.77
CA ASP A 180 13.35 9.60 -9.70
C ASP A 180 14.59 8.71 -9.62
N LEU A 181 15.60 9.00 -10.43
CA LEU A 181 16.84 8.25 -10.44
C LEU A 181 17.63 8.41 -9.13
N ALA A 182 17.65 9.63 -8.57
CA ALA A 182 18.28 9.90 -7.28
C ALA A 182 17.60 9.10 -6.14
N ARG A 183 16.26 9.10 -6.11
CA ARG A 183 15.46 8.35 -5.13
C ARG A 183 15.62 6.83 -5.29
N LEU A 184 15.78 6.35 -6.50
CA LEU A 184 15.94 4.93 -6.81
C LEU A 184 17.35 4.41 -6.51
N SER A 185 18.36 5.29 -6.55
CA SER A 185 19.78 4.94 -6.45
C SER A 185 20.15 4.04 -5.26
N PRO A 186 19.64 4.23 -4.03
CA PRO A 186 19.98 3.37 -2.89
C PRO A 186 19.46 1.94 -3.00
N TYR A 187 18.50 1.69 -3.89
CA TYR A 187 17.74 0.44 -3.97
C TYR A 187 18.10 -0.46 -5.14
N VAL A 188 19.06 -0.04 -5.96
CA VAL A 188 19.39 -0.74 -7.21
C VAL A 188 20.84 -1.19 -7.21
N CYS A 189 21.08 -2.46 -7.63
CA CYS A 189 22.38 -2.97 -8.01
C CYS A 189 22.37 -3.48 -9.47
N PHE A 190 23.57 -3.67 -10.05
CA PHE A 190 23.78 -3.93 -11.48
C PHE A 190 24.55 -5.24 -11.75
N GLU A 191 24.54 -6.17 -10.83
CA GLU A 191 25.22 -7.46 -10.96
C GLU A 191 24.70 -8.34 -12.10
#